data_43481a8258010fc1a556a2119fc8c656
#
_entry.id   43481a8258010fc1a556a2119fc8c656
#
_cell.length_a   1.000
_cell.length_b   1.000
_cell.length_c   1.000
_cell.angle_alpha   90.00
_cell.angle_beta   90.00
_cell.angle_gamma   90.00
#
_symmetry.space_group_name_H-M   'P 1'
#
loop_
_entity.id
_entity.type
_entity.pdbx_description
1 polymer ?
#
loop_
_entity_poly.entity_id
_entity_poly.type
_entity_poly.pdbx_seq_one_letter_code
_entity_poly.pdbx_strand_id
1 'polypeptide(L)'
;MDLPGIFIQDEINLNEWQKLLLGIRYDYNSIHGNVFSPRANYKWSSIDKNEIIRLSVGNGFRVANVFTEDHAALTGSRSVEFKDNLKPETSWNGNANYIKNIIFKESILTLDGSFFYTYFSNRILPDYESNSNKIIYSNLDGKSVSKGISLNVDVMFQNGLSLLAGATLMDVSVIEKQVKTRQLLTERFSSVWSISYRLKSLGVTIDYTGNVYGPMRLPLLGRLDPRDEYSQWFIIQNIQFTKKIRNIMELYVGVKNLLNFTPPSNSIARAFDPFDKKVQFDNEGQVIPSSNNPNGLTFDPSYVFTSNQGIRLFLGLNFTIY
;
A
#
# COMPACT_ATOMS: atom_id res chain seq x y z
N MET A 1 18.76 19.48 4.95
CA MET A 1 19.04 18.28 5.77
C MET A 1 19.94 17.38 4.97
N ASP A 2 21.15 17.09 5.46
CA ASP A 2 22.14 16.30 4.77
C ASP A 2 22.13 14.88 5.35
N LEU A 3 22.25 13.87 4.46
CA LEU A 3 22.27 12.46 4.79
C LEU A 3 23.38 11.74 3.99
N PRO A 4 24.66 12.08 4.22
CA PRO A 4 25.74 11.35 3.61
C PRO A 4 25.79 9.91 4.13
N GLY A 5 26.09 8.95 3.26
CA GLY A 5 26.17 7.55 3.62
C GLY A 5 27.24 6.79 2.85
N ILE A 6 27.74 5.73 3.46
CA ILE A 6 28.68 4.77 2.88
C ILE A 6 28.12 3.37 3.08
N PHE A 7 28.33 2.48 2.12
CA PHE A 7 27.92 1.10 2.25
C PHE A 7 29.00 0.14 1.74
N ILE A 8 29.02 -1.05 2.30
CA ILE A 8 29.82 -2.18 1.84
C ILE A 8 28.88 -3.36 1.67
N GLN A 9 29.03 -4.07 0.56
CA GLN A 9 28.24 -5.25 0.24
C GLN A 9 29.13 -6.28 -0.43
N ASP A 10 28.94 -7.56 -0.06
CA ASP A 10 29.63 -8.69 -0.65
C ASP A 10 28.62 -9.78 -1.04
N GLU A 11 28.75 -10.34 -2.25
CA GLU A 11 27.99 -11.49 -2.72
C GLU A 11 28.90 -12.71 -2.75
N ILE A 12 28.67 -13.65 -1.86
CA ILE A 12 29.44 -14.87 -1.68
C ILE A 12 28.68 -16.00 -2.39
N ASN A 13 29.30 -16.59 -3.41
CA ASN A 13 28.81 -17.81 -4.04
C ASN A 13 29.27 -19.00 -3.18
N LEU A 14 28.38 -19.57 -2.36
CA LEU A 14 28.68 -20.74 -1.53
C LEU A 14 28.89 -21.99 -2.40
N ASN A 15 28.09 -22.10 -3.47
CA ASN A 15 28.22 -23.07 -4.56
C ASN A 15 27.36 -22.59 -5.76
N GLU A 16 27.17 -23.43 -6.79
CA GLU A 16 26.41 -23.09 -7.99
C GLU A 16 24.92 -22.81 -7.73
N TRP A 17 24.39 -23.32 -6.63
CA TRP A 17 22.96 -23.23 -6.25
C TRP A 17 22.68 -22.25 -5.15
N GLN A 18 23.70 -21.82 -4.41
CA GLN A 18 23.53 -21.05 -3.19
C GLN A 18 24.37 -19.78 -3.22
N LYS A 19 23.72 -18.68 -2.90
CA LYS A 19 24.34 -17.37 -2.79
C LYS A 19 23.97 -16.72 -1.47
N LEU A 20 24.94 -16.09 -0.85
CA LEU A 20 24.77 -15.27 0.35
C LEU A 20 25.22 -13.85 0.04
N LEU A 21 24.36 -12.88 0.27
CA LEU A 21 24.68 -11.47 0.13
C LEU A 21 24.62 -10.83 1.51
N LEU A 22 25.74 -10.28 1.94
CA LEU A 22 25.88 -9.54 3.20
C LEU A 22 26.12 -8.07 2.89
N GLY A 23 25.51 -7.19 3.63
CA GLY A 23 25.70 -5.75 3.46
C GLY A 23 25.54 -4.99 4.76
N ILE A 24 26.28 -3.92 4.90
CA ILE A 24 26.11 -2.93 5.95
C ILE A 24 26.17 -1.54 5.34
N ARG A 25 25.26 -0.69 5.79
CA ARG A 25 25.24 0.71 5.42
C ARG A 25 25.34 1.56 6.68
N TYR A 26 26.14 2.60 6.62
CA TYR A 26 26.24 3.65 7.60
C TYR A 26 25.81 4.97 6.99
N ASP A 27 24.89 5.67 7.65
CA ASP A 27 24.44 7.00 7.29
C ASP A 27 24.63 7.95 8.47
N TYR A 28 25.03 9.17 8.18
CA TYR A 28 25.04 10.25 9.16
C TYR A 28 23.92 11.24 8.82
N ASN A 29 23.02 11.44 9.77
CA ASN A 29 21.95 12.43 9.65
C ASN A 29 22.28 13.62 10.51
N SER A 30 22.23 14.83 9.94
CA SER A 30 22.58 16.08 10.64
C SER A 30 21.70 16.38 11.87
N ILE A 31 20.51 15.76 11.97
CA ILE A 31 19.56 15.95 13.07
C ILE A 31 19.56 14.74 14.02
N HIS A 32 19.61 13.52 13.47
CA HIS A 32 19.39 12.29 14.22
C HIS A 32 20.67 11.47 14.48
N GLY A 33 21.82 11.94 13.97
CA GLY A 33 23.11 11.30 14.20
C GLY A 33 23.37 10.04 13.35
N ASN A 34 24.03 9.07 13.94
CA ASN A 34 24.54 7.87 13.28
C ASN A 34 23.45 6.81 13.11
N VAL A 35 23.35 6.24 11.91
CA VAL A 35 22.42 5.15 11.59
C VAL A 35 23.16 4.01 10.91
N PHE A 36 22.97 2.79 11.42
CA PHE A 36 23.54 1.56 10.86
C PHE A 36 22.40 0.65 10.35
N SER A 37 22.57 0.16 9.13
CA SER A 37 21.57 -0.68 8.45
C SER A 37 22.22 -1.96 7.91
N PRO A 38 22.39 -3.01 8.74
CA PRO A 38 22.86 -4.31 8.29
C PRO A 38 21.75 -5.06 7.55
N ARG A 39 22.15 -5.90 6.58
CA ARG A 39 21.28 -6.81 5.84
C ARG A 39 21.98 -8.10 5.46
N ALA A 40 21.22 -9.17 5.40
CA ALA A 40 21.65 -10.45 4.87
C ALA A 40 20.54 -11.03 3.97
N ASN A 41 20.94 -11.58 2.83
CA ASN A 41 20.02 -12.24 1.91
C ASN A 41 20.65 -13.57 1.50
N TYR A 42 19.86 -14.63 1.56
CA TYR A 42 20.23 -15.96 1.10
C TYR A 42 19.33 -16.36 -0.06
N LYS A 43 19.93 -16.92 -1.10
CA LYS A 43 19.21 -17.49 -2.24
C LYS A 43 19.69 -18.90 -2.45
N TRP A 44 18.73 -19.81 -2.56
CA TRP A 44 18.92 -21.16 -3.06
C TRP A 44 18.12 -21.35 -4.36
N SER A 45 18.67 -22.10 -5.30
CA SER A 45 17.94 -22.51 -6.52
C SER A 45 18.18 -23.98 -6.76
N SER A 46 17.17 -24.71 -7.25
CA SER A 46 17.33 -26.08 -7.74
C SER A 46 18.26 -26.14 -8.96
N ILE A 47 18.76 -27.31 -9.26
CA ILE A 47 19.64 -27.57 -10.41
C ILE A 47 19.01 -27.13 -11.73
N ASP A 48 17.75 -27.44 -11.92
CA ASP A 48 16.96 -27.07 -13.08
C ASP A 48 16.43 -25.62 -13.05
N LYS A 49 16.75 -24.86 -11.96
CA LYS A 49 16.30 -23.49 -11.69
C LYS A 49 14.79 -23.29 -11.65
N ASN A 50 14.03 -24.38 -11.53
CA ASN A 50 12.57 -24.32 -11.43
C ASN A 50 12.08 -24.01 -10.02
N GLU A 51 12.93 -24.20 -9.01
CA GLU A 51 12.62 -23.85 -7.63
C GLU A 51 13.63 -22.84 -7.10
N ILE A 52 13.13 -21.81 -6.43
CA ILE A 52 13.96 -20.76 -5.85
C ILE A 52 13.43 -20.45 -4.46
N ILE A 53 14.33 -20.46 -3.47
CA ILE A 53 14.09 -19.97 -2.11
C ILE A 53 14.92 -18.71 -1.90
N ARG A 54 14.29 -17.67 -1.35
CA ARG A 54 14.97 -16.46 -0.91
C ARG A 54 14.61 -16.19 0.54
N LEU A 55 15.60 -15.94 1.35
CA LEU A 55 15.45 -15.50 2.73
C LEU A 55 16.17 -14.15 2.86
N SER A 56 15.53 -13.20 3.50
CA SER A 56 16.14 -11.90 3.75
C SER A 56 15.85 -11.43 5.17
N VAL A 57 16.82 -10.77 5.77
CA VAL A 57 16.69 -10.07 7.03
C VAL A 57 17.50 -8.78 6.95
N GLY A 58 16.93 -7.70 7.47
CA GLY A 58 17.63 -6.42 7.49
C GLY A 58 16.99 -5.41 8.42
N ASN A 59 17.78 -4.44 8.80
CA ASN A 59 17.34 -3.26 9.51
C ASN A 59 17.11 -2.12 8.50
N GLY A 60 16.11 -1.31 8.75
CA GLY A 60 15.79 -0.11 7.98
C GLY A 60 15.48 1.07 8.88
N PHE A 61 15.77 2.27 8.37
CA PHE A 61 15.33 3.50 9.00
C PHE A 61 14.70 4.43 7.97
N ARG A 62 13.85 5.32 8.45
CA ARG A 62 13.21 6.34 7.62
C ARG A 62 13.08 7.63 8.42
N VAL A 63 13.55 8.72 7.84
CA VAL A 63 13.25 10.06 8.33
C VAL A 63 11.98 10.51 7.63
N ALA A 64 10.87 10.45 8.34
CA ALA A 64 9.58 10.77 7.75
C ALA A 64 9.43 12.28 7.47
N ASN A 65 8.87 12.60 6.31
CA ASN A 65 8.38 13.93 6.01
C ASN A 65 6.84 13.85 5.96
N VAL A 66 6.21 14.21 7.06
CA VAL A 66 4.76 14.09 7.25
C VAL A 66 3.97 14.77 6.11
N PHE A 67 4.37 15.96 5.69
CA PHE A 67 3.67 16.72 4.65
C PHE A 67 3.76 16.11 3.25
N THR A 68 4.74 15.27 2.97
CA THR A 68 4.84 14.59 1.68
C THR A 68 4.22 13.20 1.69
N GLU A 69 4.04 12.61 2.87
CA GLU A 69 3.61 11.23 3.03
C GLU A 69 2.14 11.11 3.43
N ASP A 70 1.62 12.09 4.17
CA ASP A 70 0.23 12.10 4.61
C ASP A 70 -0.54 13.23 3.94
N HIS A 71 -1.33 12.88 2.92
CA HIS A 71 -2.15 13.85 2.21
C HIS A 71 -3.21 14.51 3.09
N ALA A 72 -3.66 13.85 4.16
CA ALA A 72 -4.60 14.44 5.11
C ALA A 72 -4.02 15.68 5.79
N ALA A 73 -2.70 15.71 6.05
CA ALA A 73 -1.99 16.87 6.58
C ALA A 73 -2.01 18.09 5.64
N LEU A 74 -2.21 17.88 4.33
CA LEU A 74 -2.23 18.95 3.32
C LEU A 74 -3.64 19.45 3.00
N THR A 75 -4.69 18.78 3.46
CA THR A 75 -6.08 19.15 3.10
C THR A 75 -6.54 20.45 3.76
N GLY A 76 -5.86 20.88 4.84
CA GLY A 76 -6.24 22.06 5.63
C GLY A 76 -7.54 21.87 6.42
N SER A 77 -8.13 20.66 6.42
CA SER A 77 -9.34 20.35 7.17
C SER A 77 -9.09 20.29 8.67
N ARG A 78 -7.90 19.89 9.06
CA ARG A 78 -7.44 19.85 10.45
C ARG A 78 -6.09 20.53 10.58
N SER A 79 -5.83 21.18 11.72
CA SER A 79 -4.50 21.71 12.01
C SER A 79 -3.52 20.55 12.30
N VAL A 80 -2.28 20.71 11.86
CA VAL A 80 -1.23 19.71 12.10
C VAL A 80 -0.40 20.12 13.31
N GLU A 81 -0.23 19.22 14.25
CA GLU A 81 0.56 19.40 15.45
C GLU A 81 1.60 18.28 15.58
N PHE A 82 2.82 18.64 15.98
CA PHE A 82 3.89 17.69 16.30
C PHE A 82 4.12 17.72 17.80
N LYS A 83 3.95 16.57 18.45
CA LYS A 83 4.00 16.49 19.91
C LYS A 83 5.40 16.68 20.47
N ASP A 84 6.44 16.28 19.73
CA ASP A 84 7.85 16.38 20.10
C ASP A 84 8.73 16.44 18.83
N ASN A 85 10.05 16.53 19.00
CA ASN A 85 10.99 16.29 17.90
C ASN A 85 10.90 14.83 17.43
N LEU A 86 10.30 14.62 16.28
CA LEU A 86 10.09 13.29 15.72
C LEU A 86 11.43 12.60 15.46
N LYS A 87 11.64 11.43 16.07
CA LYS A 87 12.78 10.56 15.81
C LYS A 87 12.52 9.70 14.56
N PRO A 88 13.57 9.30 13.82
CA PRO A 88 13.41 8.42 12.65
C PRO A 88 12.68 7.13 13.00
N GLU A 89 11.86 6.65 12.08
CA GLU A 89 11.32 5.30 12.19
C GLU A 89 12.44 4.29 12.01
N THR A 90 12.38 3.22 12.81
CA THR A 90 13.35 2.12 12.76
C THR A 90 12.64 0.78 12.78
N SER A 91 13.09 -0.14 11.94
CA SER A 91 12.46 -1.45 11.82
C SER A 91 13.46 -2.57 11.54
N TRP A 92 13.07 -3.78 11.91
CA TRP A 92 13.65 -5.02 11.42
C TRP A 92 12.64 -5.74 10.54
N ASN A 93 13.09 -6.17 9.37
CA ASN A 93 12.29 -6.91 8.43
C ASN A 93 12.89 -8.29 8.18
N GLY A 94 12.05 -9.32 8.20
CA GLY A 94 12.35 -10.66 7.73
C GLY A 94 11.38 -11.04 6.62
N ASN A 95 11.90 -11.65 5.55
CA ASN A 95 11.11 -12.13 4.42
C ASN A 95 11.58 -13.53 4.01
N ALA A 96 10.63 -14.41 3.68
CA ALA A 96 10.86 -15.70 3.07
C ALA A 96 10.00 -15.80 1.82
N ASN A 97 10.61 -16.14 0.69
CA ASN A 97 9.94 -16.28 -0.59
C ASN A 97 10.29 -17.63 -1.21
N TYR A 98 9.30 -18.30 -1.77
CA TYR A 98 9.44 -19.55 -2.54
C TYR A 98 8.77 -19.41 -3.89
N ILE A 99 9.51 -19.70 -4.95
CA ILE A 99 9.02 -19.70 -6.32
C ILE A 99 9.17 -21.10 -6.88
N LYS A 100 8.12 -21.61 -7.55
CA LYS A 100 8.15 -22.84 -8.30
C LYS A 100 7.59 -22.63 -9.71
N ASN A 101 8.41 -22.96 -10.72
CA ASN A 101 8.00 -23.02 -12.12
C ASN A 101 7.68 -24.45 -12.47
N ILE A 102 6.52 -24.68 -13.03
CA ILE A 102 6.05 -25.98 -13.52
C ILE A 102 5.82 -25.84 -15.02
N ILE A 103 6.63 -26.55 -15.79
CA ILE A 103 6.53 -26.56 -17.25
C ILE A 103 5.75 -27.80 -17.63
N PHE A 104 4.61 -27.66 -18.26
CA PHE A 104 3.82 -28.77 -18.74
C PHE A 104 3.38 -28.53 -20.19
N LYS A 105 3.75 -29.45 -21.08
CA LYS A 105 3.54 -29.32 -22.54
C LYS A 105 4.06 -27.96 -23.03
N GLU A 106 3.14 -27.11 -23.43
CA GLU A 106 3.41 -25.79 -24.02
C GLU A 106 3.00 -24.63 -23.10
N SER A 107 2.88 -24.88 -21.79
CA SER A 107 2.42 -23.92 -20.81
C SER A 107 3.41 -23.83 -19.64
N ILE A 108 3.49 -22.65 -19.03
CA ILE A 108 4.29 -22.40 -17.84
C ILE A 108 3.35 -21.95 -16.74
N LEU A 109 3.43 -22.63 -15.59
CA LEU A 109 2.77 -22.25 -14.35
C LEU A 109 3.85 -21.82 -13.36
N THR A 110 3.79 -20.58 -12.90
CA THR A 110 4.62 -20.06 -11.81
C THR A 110 3.78 -19.91 -10.54
N LEU A 111 4.24 -20.52 -9.47
CA LEU A 111 3.73 -20.34 -8.12
C LEU A 111 4.74 -19.50 -7.34
N ASP A 112 4.30 -18.41 -6.72
CA ASP A 112 5.14 -17.53 -5.90
C ASP A 112 4.46 -17.31 -4.55
N GLY A 113 5.08 -17.80 -3.49
CA GLY A 113 4.64 -17.63 -2.11
C GLY A 113 5.64 -16.80 -1.32
N SER A 114 5.15 -15.82 -0.58
CA SER A 114 5.97 -14.96 0.30
C SER A 114 5.36 -14.88 1.68
N PHE A 115 6.22 -14.93 2.69
CA PHE A 115 5.92 -14.57 4.07
C PHE A 115 6.77 -13.37 4.45
N PHE A 116 6.20 -12.39 5.12
CA PHE A 116 6.93 -11.23 5.62
C PHE A 116 6.55 -10.91 7.06
N TYR A 117 7.55 -10.38 7.78
CA TYR A 117 7.41 -9.91 9.15
C TYR A 117 8.27 -8.67 9.34
N THR A 118 7.66 -7.55 9.71
CA THR A 118 8.36 -6.30 10.03
C THR A 118 8.00 -5.87 11.43
N TYR A 119 9.00 -5.66 12.26
CA TYR A 119 8.89 -5.13 13.59
C TYR A 119 9.44 -3.71 13.62
N PHE A 120 8.61 -2.74 14.00
CA PHE A 120 8.99 -1.36 14.20
C PHE A 120 9.25 -1.11 15.68
N SER A 121 10.46 -0.75 16.01
CA SER A 121 10.86 -0.32 17.36
C SER A 121 10.54 1.16 17.58
N ASN A 122 10.48 1.93 16.51
CA ASN A 122 9.99 3.30 16.52
C ASN A 122 9.22 3.57 15.22
N ARG A 123 8.09 4.27 15.33
CA ARG A 123 7.25 4.66 14.20
C ARG A 123 6.61 6.01 14.48
N ILE A 124 6.36 6.80 13.44
CA ILE A 124 5.61 8.03 13.52
C ILE A 124 4.16 7.74 13.14
N LEU A 125 3.23 8.07 14.02
CA LEU A 125 1.82 7.81 13.82
C LEU A 125 1.01 9.10 13.89
N PRO A 126 0.04 9.30 12.98
CA PRO A 126 -0.99 10.32 13.11
C PRO A 126 -2.08 9.86 14.08
N ASP A 127 -2.42 10.68 15.03
CA ASP A 127 -3.61 10.56 15.86
C ASP A 127 -4.73 11.41 15.24
N TYR A 128 -5.72 10.73 14.68
CA TYR A 128 -6.93 11.34 14.09
C TYR A 128 -8.11 11.32 15.05
N GLU A 129 -8.01 10.59 16.16
CA GLU A 129 -9.16 10.24 17.02
C GLU A 129 -9.24 11.12 18.26
N SER A 130 -8.12 11.59 18.81
CA SER A 130 -8.08 12.35 20.05
C SER A 130 -8.66 13.77 19.93
N ASN A 131 -8.58 14.37 18.74
CA ASN A 131 -9.11 15.70 18.50
C ASN A 131 -9.62 15.84 17.06
N SER A 132 -10.90 16.15 16.89
CA SER A 132 -11.54 16.27 15.57
C SER A 132 -11.03 17.46 14.73
N ASN A 133 -10.33 18.41 15.34
CA ASN A 133 -9.80 19.62 14.68
C ASN A 133 -8.29 19.54 14.43
N LYS A 134 -7.63 18.46 14.89
CA LYS A 134 -6.17 18.33 14.80
C LYS A 134 -5.78 16.94 14.27
N ILE A 135 -4.63 16.89 13.61
CA ILE A 135 -3.88 15.67 13.38
C ILE A 135 -2.60 15.79 14.18
N ILE A 136 -2.43 14.94 15.19
CA ILE A 136 -1.29 15.01 16.10
C ILE A 136 -0.29 13.91 15.72
N TYR A 137 0.91 14.30 15.28
CA TYR A 137 1.98 13.36 14.96
C TYR A 137 2.91 13.19 16.15
N SER A 138 3.14 11.94 16.51
CA SER A 138 4.08 11.57 17.58
C SER A 138 4.84 10.30 17.22
N ASN A 139 5.99 10.12 17.87
CA ASN A 139 6.62 8.80 17.88
C ASN A 139 5.78 7.85 18.73
N LEU A 140 5.69 6.61 18.27
CA LEU A 140 4.95 5.53 18.91
C LEU A 140 5.56 5.21 20.29
N ASP A 141 4.75 5.30 21.34
CA ASP A 141 5.10 4.81 22.68
C ASP A 141 4.73 3.33 22.79
N GLY A 142 5.52 2.49 22.13
CA GLY A 142 5.24 1.06 22.03
C GLY A 142 5.94 0.39 20.86
N LYS A 143 5.22 -0.47 20.15
CA LYS A 143 5.74 -1.19 18.97
C LYS A 143 4.67 -1.34 17.90
N SER A 144 5.10 -1.43 16.65
CA SER A 144 4.21 -1.76 15.55
C SER A 144 4.72 -3.02 14.84
N VAL A 145 3.78 -3.84 14.38
CA VAL A 145 4.09 -5.08 13.67
C VAL A 145 3.28 -5.14 12.39
N SER A 146 3.98 -5.41 11.27
CA SER A 146 3.37 -5.75 9.99
C SER A 146 3.78 -7.17 9.62
N LYS A 147 2.84 -8.05 9.39
CA LYS A 147 3.10 -9.44 9.00
C LYS A 147 2.04 -9.94 8.03
N GLY A 148 2.43 -10.85 7.15
CA GLY A 148 1.48 -11.41 6.20
C GLY A 148 2.05 -12.51 5.34
N ILE A 149 1.15 -13.06 4.52
CA ILE A 149 1.43 -14.07 3.51
C ILE A 149 0.85 -13.57 2.20
N SER A 150 1.62 -13.69 1.13
CA SER A 150 1.19 -13.41 -0.24
C SER A 150 1.39 -14.65 -1.10
N LEU A 151 0.40 -14.99 -1.91
CA LEU A 151 0.44 -16.09 -2.88
C LEU A 151 0.08 -15.54 -4.25
N ASN A 152 0.91 -15.81 -5.26
CA ASN A 152 0.65 -15.46 -6.65
C ASN A 152 0.74 -16.69 -7.52
N VAL A 153 -0.13 -16.74 -8.51
CA VAL A 153 -0.18 -17.79 -9.54
C VAL A 153 -0.17 -17.08 -10.89
N ASP A 154 0.78 -17.44 -11.73
CA ASP A 154 0.87 -16.95 -13.12
C ASP A 154 0.87 -18.15 -14.06
N VAL A 155 -0.02 -18.13 -15.05
CA VAL A 155 -0.13 -19.19 -16.06
C VAL A 155 -0.10 -18.58 -17.45
N MET A 156 0.88 -18.99 -18.24
CA MET A 156 0.99 -18.60 -19.64
C MET A 156 0.73 -19.81 -20.56
N PHE A 157 -0.26 -19.67 -21.44
CA PHE A 157 -0.62 -20.68 -22.45
C PHE A 157 -0.13 -20.26 -23.84
N GLN A 158 0.27 -21.19 -24.65
CA GLN A 158 0.70 -20.91 -26.04
C GLN A 158 -0.39 -20.33 -26.95
N ASN A 159 -1.65 -20.60 -26.65
CA ASN A 159 -2.78 -20.06 -27.43
C ASN A 159 -2.96 -18.54 -27.27
N GLY A 160 -2.11 -17.88 -26.45
CA GLY A 160 -2.13 -16.44 -26.21
C GLY A 160 -2.98 -16.02 -25.01
N LEU A 161 -3.45 -16.98 -24.18
CA LEU A 161 -4.08 -16.73 -22.90
C LEU A 161 -3.00 -16.63 -21.81
N SER A 162 -3.05 -15.59 -20.99
CA SER A 162 -2.27 -15.44 -19.77
C SER A 162 -3.19 -15.13 -18.60
N LEU A 163 -2.97 -15.81 -17.49
CA LEU A 163 -3.77 -15.66 -16.26
C LEU A 163 -2.82 -15.35 -15.11
N LEU A 164 -3.10 -14.29 -14.37
CA LEU A 164 -2.44 -13.98 -13.12
C LEU A 164 -3.50 -13.84 -12.03
N ALA A 165 -3.26 -14.45 -10.88
CA ALA A 165 -4.06 -14.26 -9.69
C ALA A 165 -3.14 -14.18 -8.47
N GLY A 166 -3.41 -13.21 -7.60
CA GLY A 166 -2.67 -13.03 -6.35
C GLY A 166 -3.61 -12.73 -5.20
N ALA A 167 -3.24 -13.19 -4.01
CA ALA A 167 -3.94 -12.88 -2.77
C ALA A 167 -2.95 -12.63 -1.65
N THR A 168 -3.24 -11.64 -0.82
CA THR A 168 -2.45 -11.27 0.36
C THR A 168 -3.34 -11.26 1.59
N LEU A 169 -2.88 -11.91 2.64
CA LEU A 169 -3.42 -11.79 4.00
C LEU A 169 -2.38 -11.09 4.87
N MET A 170 -2.75 -9.98 5.51
CA MET A 170 -1.83 -9.24 6.36
C MET A 170 -2.49 -8.72 7.65
N ASP A 171 -1.68 -8.56 8.69
CA ASP A 171 -2.04 -7.88 9.93
C ASP A 171 -1.02 -6.79 10.20
N VAL A 172 -1.46 -5.54 10.13
CA VAL A 172 -0.67 -4.37 10.50
C VAL A 172 -1.28 -3.76 11.74
N SER A 173 -0.54 -3.81 12.84
CA SER A 173 -1.03 -3.43 14.15
C SER A 173 -0.02 -2.59 14.92
N VAL A 174 -0.56 -1.73 15.76
CA VAL A 174 0.15 -0.89 16.71
C VAL A 174 -0.20 -1.39 18.11
N ILE A 175 0.79 -1.46 18.97
CA ILE A 175 0.63 -1.90 20.36
C ILE A 175 1.20 -0.80 21.26
N GLU A 176 0.29 -0.06 21.92
CA GLU A 176 0.60 0.97 22.91
C GLU A 176 -0.06 0.63 24.23
N LYS A 177 0.67 0.77 25.33
CA LYS A 177 0.15 0.51 26.68
C LYS A 177 -0.60 -0.83 26.79
N GLN A 178 -0.10 -1.87 26.10
CA GLN A 178 -0.68 -3.21 25.98
C GLN A 178 -2.02 -3.30 25.20
N VAL A 179 -2.49 -2.21 24.64
CA VAL A 179 -3.66 -2.19 23.74
C VAL A 179 -3.18 -2.37 22.32
N LYS A 180 -3.72 -3.40 21.65
CA LYS A 180 -3.46 -3.66 20.23
C LYS A 180 -4.54 -3.01 19.39
N THR A 181 -4.14 -2.05 18.55
CA THR A 181 -5.03 -1.41 17.57
C THR A 181 -4.57 -1.73 16.13
N ARG A 182 -5.55 -1.87 15.25
CA ARG A 182 -5.29 -2.08 13.83
C ARG A 182 -4.97 -0.74 13.16
N GLN A 183 -4.01 -0.77 12.24
CA GLN A 183 -3.68 0.42 11.45
C GLN A 183 -4.88 0.86 10.62
N LEU A 184 -5.10 2.18 10.56
CA LEU A 184 -6.12 2.80 9.71
C LEU A 184 -5.81 2.60 8.22
N LEU A 185 -6.86 2.58 7.41
CA LEU A 185 -6.80 2.51 5.94
C LEU A 185 -5.96 1.34 5.41
N THR A 186 -5.96 0.23 6.15
CA THR A 186 -5.19 -0.96 5.79
C THR A 186 -6.09 -2.19 5.84
N GLU A 187 -6.24 -2.86 4.71
CA GLU A 187 -7.02 -4.09 4.60
C GLU A 187 -6.28 -5.29 5.18
N ARG A 188 -7.03 -6.29 5.66
CA ARG A 188 -6.47 -7.61 6.03
C ARG A 188 -6.33 -8.54 4.86
N PHE A 189 -7.16 -8.36 3.86
CA PHE A 189 -7.18 -9.17 2.66
C PHE A 189 -7.20 -8.27 1.44
N SER A 190 -6.33 -8.56 0.49
CA SER A 190 -6.43 -8.04 -0.86
C SER A 190 -6.15 -9.14 -1.88
N SER A 191 -6.77 -9.02 -3.05
CA SER A 191 -6.54 -9.93 -4.15
C SER A 191 -6.51 -9.15 -5.46
N VAL A 192 -5.70 -9.62 -6.38
CA VAL A 192 -5.58 -9.06 -7.74
C VAL A 192 -5.73 -10.18 -8.75
N TRP A 193 -6.26 -9.86 -9.93
CA TRP A 193 -6.22 -10.76 -11.06
C TRP A 193 -6.02 -10.00 -12.36
N SER A 194 -5.46 -10.72 -13.33
CA SER A 194 -5.33 -10.26 -14.70
C SER A 194 -5.58 -11.44 -15.64
N ILE A 195 -6.47 -11.25 -16.60
CA ILE A 195 -6.74 -12.18 -17.69
C ILE A 195 -6.41 -11.43 -18.97
N SER A 196 -5.40 -11.91 -19.70
CA SER A 196 -4.98 -11.33 -20.97
C SER A 196 -5.15 -12.37 -22.07
N TYR A 197 -5.85 -12.01 -23.14
CA TYR A 197 -6.02 -12.88 -24.28
C TYR A 197 -5.63 -12.21 -25.59
N ARG A 198 -4.64 -12.78 -26.25
CA ARG A 198 -4.12 -12.27 -27.52
C ARG A 198 -4.74 -13.00 -28.71
N LEU A 199 -5.63 -12.34 -29.41
CA LEU A 199 -6.22 -12.78 -30.68
C LEU A 199 -5.21 -12.54 -31.81
N LYS A 200 -4.32 -13.52 -32.04
CA LYS A 200 -3.20 -13.40 -33.00
C LYS A 200 -3.66 -13.04 -34.41
N SER A 201 -4.76 -13.63 -34.89
CA SER A 201 -5.32 -13.39 -36.23
C SER A 201 -5.77 -11.94 -36.46
N LEU A 202 -6.25 -11.30 -35.39
CA LEU A 202 -6.75 -9.91 -35.44
C LEU A 202 -5.71 -8.89 -34.97
N GLY A 203 -4.60 -9.32 -34.38
CA GLY A 203 -3.62 -8.44 -33.72
C GLY A 203 -4.26 -7.63 -32.57
N VAL A 204 -5.24 -8.20 -31.88
CA VAL A 204 -5.95 -7.58 -30.75
C VAL A 204 -5.60 -8.30 -29.47
N THR A 205 -5.32 -7.57 -28.42
CA THR A 205 -5.21 -8.10 -27.05
C THR A 205 -6.38 -7.56 -26.23
N ILE A 206 -6.99 -8.43 -25.44
CA ILE A 206 -8.06 -8.11 -24.48
C ILE A 206 -7.47 -8.34 -23.10
N ASP A 207 -7.44 -7.29 -22.28
CA ASP A 207 -6.96 -7.35 -20.91
C ASP A 207 -8.13 -7.06 -19.96
N TYR A 208 -8.43 -7.99 -19.07
CA TYR A 208 -9.39 -7.83 -17.99
C TYR A 208 -8.66 -7.96 -16.67
N THR A 209 -8.72 -6.89 -15.85
CA THR A 209 -8.02 -6.83 -14.58
C THR A 209 -8.96 -6.45 -13.45
N GLY A 210 -8.61 -6.84 -12.24
CA GLY A 210 -9.38 -6.41 -11.09
C GLY A 210 -8.63 -6.59 -9.78
N ASN A 211 -9.20 -5.92 -8.76
CA ASN A 211 -8.73 -5.94 -7.38
C ASN A 211 -9.91 -6.13 -6.44
N VAL A 212 -9.73 -6.93 -5.39
CA VAL A 212 -10.64 -7.04 -4.24
C VAL A 212 -9.95 -6.48 -3.02
N TYR A 213 -10.66 -5.71 -2.23
CA TYR A 213 -10.19 -5.19 -0.95
C TYR A 213 -11.15 -5.59 0.17
N GLY A 214 -10.59 -6.13 1.25
CA GLY A 214 -11.33 -6.39 2.47
C GLY A 214 -11.56 -5.12 3.30
N PRO A 215 -12.32 -5.22 4.39
CA PRO A 215 -12.61 -4.08 5.24
C PRO A 215 -11.36 -3.46 5.84
N MET A 216 -11.26 -2.13 5.74
CA MET A 216 -10.23 -1.28 6.33
C MET A 216 -10.82 -0.55 7.54
N ARG A 217 -10.05 -0.41 8.60
CA ARG A 217 -10.42 0.49 9.70
C ARG A 217 -10.32 1.92 9.23
N LEU A 218 -11.36 2.72 9.49
CA LEU A 218 -11.50 4.08 8.98
C LEU A 218 -11.35 5.08 10.14
N PRO A 219 -10.79 6.28 9.88
CA PRO A 219 -10.65 7.32 10.89
C PRO A 219 -12.00 7.98 11.15
N LEU A 220 -12.57 7.80 12.35
CA LEU A 220 -13.76 8.51 12.80
C LEU A 220 -13.38 9.85 13.42
N LEU A 221 -14.27 10.86 13.27
CA LEU A 221 -14.07 12.18 13.86
C LEU A 221 -14.23 12.19 15.39
N GLY A 222 -14.86 11.18 15.95
CA GLY A 222 -15.11 11.08 17.37
C GLY A 222 -16.29 10.15 17.71
N ARG A 223 -16.71 10.12 18.95
CA ARG A 223 -17.79 9.20 19.43
C ARG A 223 -19.16 9.48 18.84
N LEU A 224 -19.39 10.70 18.36
CA LEU A 224 -20.67 11.11 17.77
C LEU A 224 -20.71 10.90 16.25
N ASP A 225 -19.61 10.44 15.65
CA ASP A 225 -19.55 10.15 14.21
C ASP A 225 -20.44 8.94 13.89
N PRO A 226 -21.49 9.12 13.06
CA PRO A 226 -22.44 8.03 12.76
C PRO A 226 -21.94 7.07 11.69
N ARG A 227 -20.74 7.28 11.14
CA ARG A 227 -20.18 6.44 10.06
C ARG A 227 -19.65 5.13 10.62
N ASP A 228 -19.55 4.11 9.77
CA ASP A 228 -19.01 2.80 10.14
C ASP A 228 -17.51 2.87 10.46
N GLU A 229 -17.06 2.12 11.46
CA GLU A 229 -15.64 2.00 11.81
C GLU A 229 -14.83 1.29 10.73
N TYR A 230 -15.49 0.46 9.91
CA TYR A 230 -14.83 -0.32 8.86
C TYR A 230 -15.46 -0.06 7.50
N SER A 231 -14.64 -0.01 6.44
CA SER A 231 -15.14 0.00 5.08
C SER A 231 -15.83 -1.32 4.74
N GLN A 232 -16.72 -1.28 3.77
CA GLN A 232 -17.23 -2.49 3.14
C GLN A 232 -16.16 -3.16 2.27
N TRP A 233 -16.39 -4.42 1.91
CA TRP A 233 -15.65 -5.06 0.82
C TRP A 233 -15.94 -4.33 -0.49
N PHE A 234 -14.92 -4.17 -1.31
CA PHE A 234 -15.12 -3.59 -2.64
C PHE A 234 -14.23 -4.21 -3.70
N ILE A 235 -14.67 -4.08 -4.94
CA ILE A 235 -14.03 -4.66 -6.11
C ILE A 235 -13.90 -3.57 -7.17
N ILE A 236 -12.71 -3.40 -7.71
CA ILE A 236 -12.45 -2.54 -8.87
C ILE A 236 -12.09 -3.44 -10.05
N GLN A 237 -12.78 -3.28 -11.17
CA GLN A 237 -12.57 -4.05 -12.39
C GLN A 237 -12.33 -3.13 -13.56
N ASN A 238 -11.46 -3.54 -14.47
CA ASN A 238 -11.13 -2.77 -15.66
C ASN A 238 -11.05 -3.71 -16.87
N ILE A 239 -11.38 -3.17 -18.04
CA ILE A 239 -11.18 -3.86 -19.32
C ILE A 239 -10.50 -2.95 -20.32
N GLN A 240 -9.58 -3.50 -21.09
CA GLN A 240 -8.89 -2.79 -22.16
C GLN A 240 -8.80 -3.66 -23.40
N PHE A 241 -8.98 -3.05 -24.56
CA PHE A 241 -8.76 -3.62 -25.88
C PHE A 241 -7.59 -2.88 -26.51
N THR A 242 -6.56 -3.61 -26.90
CA THR A 242 -5.37 -3.05 -27.55
C THR A 242 -5.22 -3.65 -28.94
N LYS A 243 -5.16 -2.80 -29.95
CA LYS A 243 -4.92 -3.17 -31.35
C LYS A 243 -3.54 -2.75 -31.76
N LYS A 244 -2.67 -3.72 -32.13
CA LYS A 244 -1.38 -3.45 -32.77
C LYS A 244 -1.58 -3.27 -34.29
N ILE A 245 -1.06 -2.17 -34.81
CA ILE A 245 -1.10 -1.85 -36.23
C ILE A 245 0.35 -1.74 -36.72
N ARG A 246 0.79 -2.75 -37.42
CA ARG A 246 2.19 -2.90 -37.87
C ARG A 246 3.18 -2.60 -36.75
N ASN A 247 4.14 -2.94 -36.38
CA ASN A 247 4.99 -2.80 -35.19
C ASN A 247 5.29 -1.36 -34.74
N ILE A 248 4.61 -0.35 -35.30
CA ILE A 248 4.87 1.08 -35.06
C ILE A 248 3.76 1.79 -34.29
N MET A 249 2.55 1.23 -34.23
CA MET A 249 1.42 1.90 -33.61
C MET A 249 0.57 0.92 -32.79
N GLU A 250 0.16 1.36 -31.61
CA GLU A 250 -0.83 0.65 -30.79
C GLU A 250 -1.97 1.62 -30.45
N LEU A 251 -3.19 1.22 -30.81
CA LEU A 251 -4.40 1.90 -30.41
C LEU A 251 -5.02 1.11 -29.24
N TYR A 252 -5.37 1.78 -28.17
CA TYR A 252 -6.06 1.14 -27.04
C TYR A 252 -7.26 1.93 -26.58
N VAL A 253 -8.29 1.19 -26.17
CA VAL A 253 -9.53 1.74 -25.59
C VAL A 253 -9.94 0.87 -24.41
N GLY A 254 -10.49 1.48 -23.39
CA GLY A 254 -10.89 0.70 -22.22
C GLY A 254 -11.82 1.45 -21.27
N VAL A 255 -12.23 0.71 -20.26
CA VAL A 255 -13.11 1.17 -19.18
C VAL A 255 -12.43 0.85 -17.85
N LYS A 256 -12.26 1.84 -17.01
CA LYS A 256 -11.85 1.69 -15.61
C LYS A 256 -13.08 1.72 -14.70
N ASN A 257 -13.01 0.95 -13.62
CA ASN A 257 -14.06 0.83 -12.63
C ASN A 257 -15.41 0.42 -13.23
N LEU A 258 -15.43 -0.74 -13.90
CA LEU A 258 -16.62 -1.28 -14.59
C LEU A 258 -17.87 -1.38 -13.69
N LEU A 259 -17.67 -1.64 -12.40
CA LEU A 259 -18.77 -1.76 -11.42
C LEU A 259 -19.23 -0.40 -10.89
N ASN A 260 -18.63 0.69 -11.36
CA ASN A 260 -18.93 2.05 -10.88
C ASN A 260 -18.84 2.21 -9.35
N PHE A 261 -17.90 1.49 -8.72
CA PHE A 261 -17.76 1.56 -7.27
C PHE A 261 -17.19 2.91 -6.85
N THR A 262 -17.82 3.53 -5.86
CA THR A 262 -17.34 4.74 -5.18
C THR A 262 -17.52 4.56 -3.67
N PRO A 263 -16.74 5.26 -2.84
CA PRO A 263 -17.00 5.27 -1.41
C PRO A 263 -18.41 5.83 -1.12
N PRO A 264 -18.96 5.57 0.08
CA PRO A 264 -20.26 6.12 0.46
C PRO A 264 -20.33 7.64 0.33
N SER A 265 -21.51 8.19 0.07
CA SER A 265 -21.70 9.64 -0.12
C SER A 265 -21.30 10.49 1.09
N ASN A 266 -21.30 9.88 2.30
CA ASN A 266 -20.88 10.50 3.55
C ASN A 266 -19.38 10.27 3.87
N SER A 267 -18.59 9.79 2.92
CA SER A 267 -17.13 9.56 3.11
C SER A 267 -16.37 10.86 3.36
N ILE A 268 -16.91 12.00 2.93
CA ILE A 268 -16.38 13.31 3.30
C ILE A 268 -17.36 13.94 4.28
N ALA A 269 -16.94 14.12 5.53
CA ALA A 269 -17.76 14.78 6.53
C ALA A 269 -17.93 16.25 6.18
N ARG A 270 -19.21 16.74 6.21
CA ARG A 270 -19.56 18.13 5.89
C ARG A 270 -18.92 18.66 4.61
N ALA A 271 -19.00 17.90 3.53
CA ALA A 271 -18.39 18.22 2.23
C ALA A 271 -18.79 19.60 1.66
N PHE A 272 -19.97 20.10 2.04
CA PHE A 272 -20.52 21.38 1.59
C PHE A 272 -20.10 22.59 2.43
N ASP A 273 -19.42 22.38 3.56
CA ASP A 273 -18.95 23.46 4.45
C ASP A 273 -17.47 23.21 4.82
N PRO A 274 -16.54 23.35 3.87
CA PRO A 274 -15.14 23.00 4.05
C PRO A 274 -14.39 23.93 5.04
N PHE A 275 -14.95 25.10 5.34
CA PHE A 275 -14.34 26.05 6.26
C PHE A 275 -14.93 25.97 7.68
N ASP A 276 -15.92 25.16 7.92
CA ASP A 276 -16.55 24.89 9.22
C ASP A 276 -16.90 26.14 10.06
N LYS A 277 -17.29 27.23 9.41
CA LYS A 277 -17.57 28.51 10.05
C LYS A 277 -18.71 28.45 11.07
N LYS A 278 -19.56 27.43 11.00
CA LYS A 278 -20.71 27.24 11.90
C LYS A 278 -20.45 26.16 12.96
N VAL A 279 -19.25 25.59 12.99
CA VAL A 279 -18.85 24.62 13.99
C VAL A 279 -18.34 25.35 15.23
N GLN A 280 -18.83 24.93 16.39
CA GLN A 280 -18.39 25.44 17.69
C GLN A 280 -17.49 24.40 18.36
N PHE A 281 -16.41 24.85 18.98
CA PHE A 281 -15.46 24.02 19.67
C PHE A 281 -15.45 24.37 21.16
N ASP A 282 -15.25 23.37 22.02
CA ASP A 282 -14.98 23.57 23.43
C ASP A 282 -13.51 24.01 23.67
N ASN A 283 -13.16 24.19 24.94
CA ASN A 283 -11.80 24.60 25.32
C ASN A 283 -10.73 23.54 25.04
N GLU A 284 -11.15 22.28 24.83
CA GLU A 284 -10.29 21.15 24.53
C GLU A 284 -10.17 20.92 23.01
N GLY A 285 -10.86 21.75 22.20
CA GLY A 285 -10.88 21.63 20.74
C GLY A 285 -11.80 20.56 20.20
N GLN A 286 -12.73 20.03 21.01
CA GLN A 286 -13.76 19.12 20.56
C GLN A 286 -14.97 19.88 20.04
N VAL A 287 -15.65 19.31 19.04
CA VAL A 287 -16.84 19.94 18.47
C VAL A 287 -18.03 19.82 19.43
N ILE A 288 -18.67 20.95 19.66
CA ILE A 288 -19.90 21.01 20.45
C ILE A 288 -21.09 20.67 19.52
N PRO A 289 -21.87 19.61 19.80
CA PRO A 289 -23.07 19.30 19.03
C PRO A 289 -24.07 20.46 19.06
N SER A 290 -24.69 20.74 17.93
CA SER A 290 -25.73 21.77 17.80
C SER A 290 -26.93 21.24 17.01
N SER A 291 -28.04 21.96 16.99
CA SER A 291 -29.23 21.56 16.19
C SER A 291 -28.91 21.41 14.69
N ASN A 292 -27.93 22.17 14.16
CA ASN A 292 -27.51 22.12 12.76
C ASN A 292 -26.38 21.11 12.54
N ASN A 293 -25.76 20.61 13.60
CA ASN A 293 -24.66 19.64 13.54
C ASN A 293 -24.74 18.67 14.75
N PRO A 294 -25.79 17.86 14.82
CA PRO A 294 -26.05 17.00 16.00
C PRO A 294 -24.97 15.93 16.22
N ASN A 295 -24.24 15.57 15.17
CA ASN A 295 -23.17 14.58 15.21
C ASN A 295 -21.76 15.20 15.40
N GLY A 296 -21.66 16.51 15.59
CA GLY A 296 -20.38 17.17 15.81
C GLY A 296 -19.38 16.97 14.66
N LEU A 297 -19.82 16.96 13.39
CA LEU A 297 -18.95 16.73 12.25
C LEU A 297 -18.30 18.03 11.78
N THR A 298 -17.02 17.93 11.38
CA THR A 298 -16.26 18.96 10.66
C THR A 298 -16.04 18.54 9.20
N PHE A 299 -15.54 19.44 8.35
CA PHE A 299 -15.08 19.05 7.01
C PHE A 299 -13.85 18.13 7.16
N ASP A 300 -13.94 16.91 6.66
CA ASP A 300 -12.84 15.96 6.75
C ASP A 300 -12.93 14.91 5.63
N PRO A 301 -11.94 14.86 4.71
CA PRO A 301 -11.86 13.86 3.66
C PRO A 301 -11.06 12.62 4.07
N SER A 302 -10.52 12.52 5.27
CA SER A 302 -9.64 11.41 5.69
C SER A 302 -10.34 10.04 5.75
N TYR A 303 -11.68 10.02 5.80
CA TYR A 303 -12.49 8.81 5.76
C TYR A 303 -12.59 8.18 4.35
N VAL A 304 -12.09 8.86 3.30
CA VAL A 304 -12.14 8.36 1.92
C VAL A 304 -11.10 7.25 1.73
N PHE A 305 -11.55 6.01 1.60
CA PHE A 305 -10.71 4.81 1.52
C PHE A 305 -10.45 4.32 0.09
N THR A 306 -11.09 4.93 -0.91
CA THR A 306 -10.89 4.63 -2.33
C THR A 306 -11.24 5.84 -3.19
N SER A 307 -10.97 5.75 -4.50
CA SER A 307 -11.25 6.83 -5.44
C SER A 307 -12.75 7.17 -5.50
N ASN A 308 -13.07 8.45 -5.42
CA ASN A 308 -14.43 8.99 -5.65
C ASN A 308 -14.82 9.02 -7.14
N GLN A 309 -13.90 8.65 -8.05
CA GLN A 309 -14.18 8.60 -9.47
C GLN A 309 -14.84 7.27 -9.83
N GLY A 310 -16.07 7.34 -10.33
CA GLY A 310 -16.80 6.19 -10.83
C GLY A 310 -16.21 5.60 -12.12
N ILE A 311 -17.09 5.07 -12.96
CA ILE A 311 -16.72 4.52 -14.27
C ILE A 311 -16.05 5.57 -15.17
N ARG A 312 -14.95 5.19 -15.82
CA ARG A 312 -14.20 6.08 -16.73
C ARG A 312 -13.84 5.37 -18.01
N LEU A 313 -14.14 6.01 -19.12
CA LEU A 313 -13.65 5.61 -20.43
C LEU A 313 -12.29 6.25 -20.69
N PHE A 314 -11.42 5.54 -21.40
CA PHE A 314 -10.15 6.08 -21.88
C PHE A 314 -9.83 5.53 -23.26
N LEU A 315 -9.12 6.35 -24.03
CA LEU A 315 -8.58 6.04 -25.35
C LEU A 315 -7.17 6.57 -25.43
N GLY A 316 -6.28 5.82 -26.07
CA GLY A 316 -4.91 6.28 -26.27
C GLY A 316 -4.24 5.65 -27.48
N LEU A 317 -3.15 6.27 -27.87
CA LEU A 317 -2.34 5.90 -29.00
C LEU A 317 -0.86 5.91 -28.58
N ASN A 318 -0.16 4.80 -28.79
CA ASN A 318 1.29 4.70 -28.67
C ASN A 318 1.92 4.63 -30.05
N PHE A 319 2.96 5.42 -30.26
CA PHE A 319 3.71 5.43 -31.50
C PHE A 319 5.18 5.16 -31.22
N THR A 320 5.77 4.15 -31.90
CA THR A 320 7.19 3.82 -31.79
C THR A 320 7.94 4.39 -32.99
N ILE A 321 8.87 5.30 -32.73
CA ILE A 321 9.76 5.89 -33.78
C ILE A 321 11.10 5.13 -33.62
N TYR A 322 11.60 4.58 -34.72
CA TYR A 322 12.89 3.88 -34.81
C TYR A 322 13.98 4.83 -35.32
#